data_94c4921d5d05712931222881af18aac0
#
_entry.id   94c4921d5d05712931222881af18aac0
#
_cell.length_a   1.000
_cell.length_b   1.000
_cell.length_c   1.000
_cell.angle_alpha   90.00
_cell.angle_beta   90.00
_cell.angle_gamma   90.00
#
_symmetry.space_group_name_H-M   'P 1'
#
loop_
_entity.id
_entity.type
_entity.pdbx_description
1 polymer ?
#
loop_
_entity_poly.entity_id
_entity_poly.type
_entity_poly.pdbx_seq_one_letter_code
_entity_poly.pdbx_strand_id
1 'polypeptide(L)'
;MNATDMTKGKPMKLLFLFSLPLMFGNVFQQLYTVVDTMIVGQTLGVSALAALGAAESLGWMSLGSIQGLTQGFSIRMAQQFGAKDEDGLHQAVGHSIVLSALLAVLLTIVFQAAVRPVLAILQTPEDIKPDTILYLRILFSGIPIVVAYNLLASMLRAIGDSKTPLIATAIAAASNIVLDLLFVCVFGWGIAGAAEATLIAQFISVVYCFFTIRKLTLLHPRRKDLRLEVELSGKLMLLGLPMAFQNFIIAIGSMIVQRLINSFGVIFIAGFTATNKRYGVLEIAATSYGFAMVTYTGQNLGANQPKRIREGLKAGVIIALITSTVLGAILILLGKPLLSLFISGTEEEISQTLAIAYHYLSIMSVCLPILYVLYVLRSTLQGLGDTVSPMLSGVAEFAMRTGCVLLLPLWLGAEGIFYAEVLAWTGADLVLIPSCIWALRHRLTKSDDTKRNL
;
A
#
# COMPACT_ATOMS: atom_id res chain seq x y z
N MET A 1 16.66 11.58 18.58
CA MET A 1 16.58 11.01 17.23
C MET A 1 15.76 9.73 17.30
N ASN A 2 14.66 9.64 16.53
CA ASN A 2 13.87 8.40 16.45
C ASN A 2 14.42 7.42 15.38
N ALA A 3 15.56 7.74 14.76
CA ALA A 3 16.20 6.91 13.75
C ALA A 3 16.69 5.61 14.38
N THR A 4 16.28 4.48 13.84
CA THR A 4 16.68 3.14 14.30
C THR A 4 17.68 2.55 13.33
N ASP A 5 18.91 2.35 13.79
CA ASP A 5 19.93 1.63 13.05
C ASP A 5 19.59 0.13 13.04
N MET A 6 19.04 -0.36 11.93
CA MET A 6 18.63 -1.76 11.77
C MET A 6 19.79 -2.70 11.49
N THR A 7 21.03 -2.18 11.41
CA THR A 7 22.23 -2.99 11.25
C THR A 7 22.71 -3.61 12.57
N LYS A 8 22.09 -3.26 13.71
CA LYS A 8 22.45 -3.71 15.06
C LYS A 8 21.24 -4.25 15.81
N GLY A 9 21.46 -5.23 16.67
CA GLY A 9 20.40 -5.82 17.51
C GLY A 9 19.73 -7.04 16.87
N LYS A 10 18.73 -7.62 17.57
CA LYS A 10 18.02 -8.85 17.14
C LYS A 10 17.06 -8.53 16.00
N PRO A 11 17.14 -9.19 14.81
CA PRO A 11 16.30 -8.90 13.64
C PRO A 11 14.80 -8.93 13.96
N MET A 12 14.35 -9.98 14.65
CA MET A 12 12.93 -10.15 15.03
C MET A 12 12.39 -8.95 15.83
N LYS A 13 13.13 -8.48 16.83
CA LYS A 13 12.74 -7.34 17.66
C LYS A 13 12.70 -6.05 16.83
N LEU A 14 13.69 -5.84 15.96
CA LEU A 14 13.76 -4.66 15.10
C LEU A 14 12.60 -4.61 14.12
N LEU A 15 12.32 -5.70 13.41
CA LEU A 15 11.21 -5.78 12.45
C LEU A 15 9.87 -5.56 13.15
N PHE A 16 9.63 -6.23 14.27
CA PHE A 16 8.38 -6.11 15.02
C PHE A 16 8.16 -4.68 15.56
N LEU A 17 9.16 -4.11 16.26
CA LEU A 17 9.03 -2.77 16.84
C LEU A 17 8.95 -1.66 15.78
N PHE A 18 9.53 -1.85 14.60
CA PHE A 18 9.43 -0.90 13.50
C PHE A 18 8.07 -0.99 12.80
N SER A 19 7.50 -2.19 12.66
CA SER A 19 6.21 -2.38 11.99
C SER A 19 5.02 -1.94 12.85
N LEU A 20 5.11 -2.00 14.19
CA LEU A 20 4.00 -1.62 15.08
C LEU A 20 3.50 -0.19 14.84
N PRO A 21 4.34 0.87 14.80
CA PRO A 21 3.86 2.21 14.48
C PRO A 21 3.20 2.29 13.10
N LEU A 22 3.72 1.57 12.11
CA LEU A 22 3.13 1.54 10.76
C LEU A 22 1.76 0.87 10.76
N MET A 23 1.58 -0.21 11.52
CA MET A 23 0.28 -0.85 11.70
C MET A 23 -0.74 0.11 12.29
N PHE A 24 -0.39 0.81 13.36
CA PHE A 24 -1.28 1.81 13.96
C PHE A 24 -1.58 2.97 13.00
N GLY A 25 -0.59 3.44 12.22
CA GLY A 25 -0.81 4.44 11.18
C GLY A 25 -1.83 3.99 10.14
N ASN A 26 -1.71 2.76 9.65
CA ASN A 26 -2.65 2.18 8.70
C ASN A 26 -4.05 1.99 9.32
N VAL A 27 -4.14 1.63 10.62
CA VAL A 27 -5.43 1.56 11.32
C VAL A 27 -6.08 2.95 11.40
N PHE A 28 -5.34 4.00 11.76
CA PHE A 28 -5.87 5.37 11.74
C PHE A 28 -6.34 5.80 10.36
N GLN A 29 -5.60 5.40 9.32
CA GLN A 29 -6.01 5.67 7.93
C GLN A 29 -7.33 4.97 7.59
N GLN A 30 -7.50 3.71 7.95
CA GLN A 30 -8.76 2.99 7.72
C GLN A 30 -9.92 3.60 8.52
N LEU A 31 -9.67 4.00 9.77
CA LEU A 31 -10.70 4.61 10.61
C LEU A 31 -11.21 5.92 10.01
N TYR A 32 -10.32 6.83 9.57
CA TYR A 32 -10.81 8.08 8.99
C TYR A 32 -11.56 7.84 7.67
N THR A 33 -11.12 6.90 6.82
CA THR A 33 -11.84 6.56 5.58
C THR A 33 -13.26 6.06 5.87
N VAL A 34 -13.44 5.25 6.93
CA VAL A 34 -14.77 4.80 7.35
C VAL A 34 -15.61 5.98 7.84
N VAL A 35 -15.04 6.85 8.67
CA VAL A 35 -15.76 8.02 9.22
C VAL A 35 -16.14 9.00 8.12
N ASP A 36 -15.24 9.33 7.18
CA ASP A 36 -15.51 10.16 6.00
C ASP A 36 -16.68 9.59 5.19
N THR A 37 -16.64 8.29 4.86
CA THR A 37 -17.71 7.59 4.16
C THR A 37 -19.05 7.68 4.92
N MET A 38 -19.02 7.57 6.27
CA MET A 38 -20.22 7.69 7.09
C MET A 38 -20.78 9.13 7.09
N ILE A 39 -19.93 10.15 7.21
CA ILE A 39 -20.32 11.56 7.18
C ILE A 39 -20.97 11.87 5.83
N VAL A 40 -20.33 11.52 4.73
CA VAL A 40 -20.86 11.74 3.37
C VAL A 40 -22.18 10.99 3.18
N GLY A 41 -22.26 9.72 3.56
CA GLY A 41 -23.47 8.91 3.38
C GLY A 41 -24.66 9.41 4.19
N GLN A 42 -24.44 9.84 5.44
CA GLN A 42 -25.51 10.35 6.32
C GLN A 42 -25.96 11.77 5.96
N THR A 43 -25.04 12.60 5.49
CA THR A 43 -25.32 14.02 5.23
C THR A 43 -25.77 14.27 3.81
N LEU A 44 -25.13 13.64 2.82
CA LEU A 44 -25.38 13.88 1.39
C LEU A 44 -26.22 12.79 0.72
N GLY A 45 -26.43 11.67 1.43
CA GLY A 45 -27.28 10.58 0.98
C GLY A 45 -26.58 9.54 0.08
N VAL A 46 -27.38 8.61 -0.45
CA VAL A 46 -26.93 7.41 -1.14
C VAL A 46 -26.21 7.74 -2.46
N SER A 47 -26.63 8.79 -3.17
CA SER A 47 -26.03 9.18 -4.46
C SER A 47 -24.57 9.64 -4.28
N ALA A 48 -24.29 10.46 -3.27
CA ALA A 48 -22.93 10.91 -2.96
C ALA A 48 -22.05 9.73 -2.49
N LEU A 49 -22.62 8.82 -1.69
CA LEU A 49 -21.93 7.61 -1.26
C LEU A 49 -21.55 6.71 -2.46
N ALA A 50 -22.46 6.56 -3.43
CA ALA A 50 -22.21 5.82 -4.65
C ALA A 50 -21.13 6.50 -5.52
N ALA A 51 -21.09 7.85 -5.54
CA ALA A 51 -20.06 8.60 -6.25
C ALA A 51 -18.65 8.37 -5.63
N LEU A 52 -18.55 8.37 -4.28
CA LEU A 52 -17.30 8.01 -3.58
C LEU A 52 -16.86 6.58 -3.93
N GLY A 53 -17.79 5.62 -3.89
CA GLY A 53 -17.49 4.23 -4.24
C GLY A 53 -16.98 4.07 -5.68
N ALA A 54 -17.58 4.79 -6.64
CA ALA A 54 -17.13 4.80 -8.03
C ALA A 54 -15.73 5.43 -8.21
N ALA A 55 -15.37 6.39 -7.34
CA ALA A 55 -14.06 7.04 -7.35
C ALA A 55 -12.94 6.18 -6.72
N GLU A 56 -13.29 5.24 -5.85
CA GLU A 56 -12.35 4.49 -5.01
C GLU A 56 -11.27 3.76 -5.81
N SER A 57 -11.65 3.06 -6.88
CA SER A 57 -10.71 2.29 -7.71
C SER A 57 -9.64 3.15 -8.35
N LEU A 58 -10.01 4.33 -8.88
CA LEU A 58 -9.07 5.29 -9.46
C LEU A 58 -8.18 5.93 -8.38
N GLY A 59 -8.75 6.19 -7.21
CA GLY A 59 -8.00 6.64 -6.04
C GLY A 59 -6.91 5.67 -5.64
N TRP A 60 -7.23 4.40 -5.49
CA TRP A 60 -6.26 3.34 -5.16
C TRP A 60 -5.18 3.16 -6.23
N MET A 61 -5.54 3.23 -7.51
CA MET A 61 -4.59 3.13 -8.62
C MET A 61 -3.58 4.28 -8.59
N SER A 62 -4.04 5.52 -8.34
CA SER A 62 -3.16 6.69 -8.24
C SER A 62 -2.26 6.60 -7.01
N LEU A 63 -2.82 6.30 -5.85
CA LEU A 63 -2.07 6.18 -4.59
C LEU A 63 -1.02 5.08 -4.64
N GLY A 64 -1.38 3.89 -5.15
CA GLY A 64 -0.47 2.77 -5.30
C GLY A 64 0.71 3.10 -6.22
N SER A 65 0.48 3.81 -7.32
CA SER A 65 1.54 4.26 -8.22
C SER A 65 2.50 5.23 -7.53
N ILE A 66 1.98 6.20 -6.78
CA ILE A 66 2.77 7.17 -6.02
C ILE A 66 3.58 6.48 -4.92
N GLN A 67 2.95 5.57 -4.17
CA GLN A 67 3.64 4.80 -3.14
C GLN A 67 4.78 3.94 -3.72
N GLY A 68 4.54 3.26 -4.84
CA GLY A 68 5.55 2.46 -5.51
C GLY A 68 6.78 3.29 -5.90
N LEU A 69 6.57 4.45 -6.52
CA LEU A 69 7.64 5.37 -6.92
C LEU A 69 8.46 5.83 -5.71
N THR A 70 7.80 6.40 -4.70
CA THR A 70 8.48 6.99 -3.55
C THR A 70 9.16 5.94 -2.66
N GLN A 71 8.57 4.76 -2.53
CA GLN A 71 9.16 3.62 -1.84
C GLN A 71 10.40 3.12 -2.60
N GLY A 72 10.36 3.05 -3.93
CA GLY A 72 11.51 2.68 -4.75
C GLY A 72 12.71 3.63 -4.52
N PHE A 73 12.46 4.94 -4.45
CA PHE A 73 13.51 5.91 -4.13
C PHE A 73 14.09 5.71 -2.73
N SER A 74 13.27 5.35 -1.76
CA SER A 74 13.71 5.11 -0.38
C SER A 74 14.64 3.89 -0.22
N ILE A 75 14.61 2.93 -1.15
CA ILE A 75 15.52 1.78 -1.14
C ILE A 75 16.98 2.27 -1.20
N ARG A 76 17.28 3.19 -2.12
CA ARG A 76 18.63 3.75 -2.25
C ARG A 76 19.02 4.53 -1.00
N MET A 77 18.10 5.31 -0.43
CA MET A 77 18.33 6.03 0.82
C MET A 77 18.66 5.08 1.99
N ALA A 78 17.90 3.98 2.13
CA ALA A 78 18.14 2.98 3.16
C ALA A 78 19.52 2.31 2.99
N GLN A 79 19.93 2.01 1.75
CA GLN A 79 21.25 1.47 1.45
C GLN A 79 22.37 2.44 1.82
N GLN A 80 22.25 3.72 1.46
CA GLN A 80 23.26 4.73 1.81
C GLN A 80 23.32 5.01 3.30
N PHE A 81 22.15 5.04 3.97
CA PHE A 81 22.11 5.15 5.43
C PHE A 81 22.82 3.97 6.11
N GLY A 82 22.56 2.74 5.66
CA GLY A 82 23.24 1.55 6.16
C GLY A 82 24.75 1.54 5.91
N ALA A 83 25.17 2.05 4.76
CA ALA A 83 26.59 2.22 4.40
C ALA A 83 27.28 3.33 5.18
N LYS A 84 26.53 4.17 5.91
CA LYS A 84 27.00 5.42 6.54
C LYS A 84 27.60 6.41 5.54
N ASP A 85 27.13 6.36 4.29
CA ASP A 85 27.51 7.28 3.22
C ASP A 85 26.56 8.47 3.23
N GLU A 86 26.94 9.51 3.98
CA GLU A 86 26.13 10.73 4.11
C GLU A 86 26.02 11.49 2.79
N ASP A 87 27.11 11.53 2.00
CA ASP A 87 27.10 12.21 0.71
C ASP A 87 26.17 11.52 -0.29
N GLY A 88 26.25 10.20 -0.39
CA GLY A 88 25.35 9.40 -1.21
C GLY A 88 23.89 9.49 -0.74
N LEU A 89 23.65 9.60 0.56
CA LEU A 89 22.30 9.82 1.11
C LEU A 89 21.75 11.19 0.73
N HIS A 90 22.54 12.29 0.88
CA HIS A 90 22.13 13.63 0.47
C HIS A 90 21.81 13.69 -1.03
N GLN A 91 22.64 13.06 -1.88
CA GLN A 91 22.38 12.96 -3.32
C GLN A 91 21.09 12.19 -3.61
N ALA A 92 20.88 11.02 -2.98
CA ALA A 92 19.67 10.23 -3.17
C ALA A 92 18.40 11.01 -2.75
N VAL A 93 18.46 11.75 -1.62
CA VAL A 93 17.38 12.62 -1.15
C VAL A 93 17.12 13.74 -2.14
N GLY A 94 18.16 14.48 -2.56
CA GLY A 94 18.04 15.61 -3.48
C GLY A 94 17.43 15.22 -4.82
N HIS A 95 17.95 14.16 -5.46
CA HIS A 95 17.42 13.63 -6.72
C HIS A 95 15.98 13.16 -6.55
N SER A 96 15.65 12.48 -5.45
CA SER A 96 14.28 12.01 -5.20
C SER A 96 13.30 13.15 -5.03
N ILE A 97 13.68 14.27 -4.43
CA ILE A 97 12.82 15.46 -4.31
C ILE A 97 12.52 16.01 -5.70
N VAL A 98 13.53 16.21 -6.54
CA VAL A 98 13.33 16.78 -7.88
C VAL A 98 12.55 15.83 -8.78
N LEU A 99 12.90 14.53 -8.78
CA LEU A 99 12.15 13.53 -9.55
C LEU A 99 10.69 13.42 -9.10
N SER A 100 10.45 13.43 -7.79
CA SER A 100 9.08 13.40 -7.25
C SER A 100 8.29 14.64 -7.62
N ALA A 101 8.89 15.82 -7.66
CA ALA A 101 8.23 17.05 -8.10
C ALA A 101 7.84 16.97 -9.59
N LEU A 102 8.74 16.49 -10.45
CA LEU A 102 8.45 16.30 -11.87
C LEU A 102 7.36 15.25 -12.11
N LEU A 103 7.44 14.13 -11.39
CA LEU A 103 6.46 13.06 -11.46
C LEU A 103 5.10 13.49 -10.89
N ALA A 104 5.07 14.33 -9.86
CA ALA A 104 3.82 14.89 -9.32
C ALA A 104 3.07 15.70 -10.38
N VAL A 105 3.77 16.55 -11.15
CA VAL A 105 3.17 17.31 -12.26
C VAL A 105 2.68 16.36 -13.34
N LEU A 106 3.52 15.41 -13.77
CA LEU A 106 3.16 14.44 -14.80
C LEU A 106 1.93 13.60 -14.39
N LEU A 107 1.93 13.04 -13.17
CA LEU A 107 0.83 12.22 -12.69
C LEU A 107 -0.45 13.04 -12.52
N THR A 108 -0.36 14.30 -12.06
CA THR A 108 -1.52 15.20 -12.00
C THR A 108 -2.15 15.35 -13.38
N ILE A 109 -1.35 15.65 -14.42
CA ILE A 109 -1.85 15.80 -15.79
C ILE A 109 -2.47 14.49 -16.29
N VAL A 110 -1.79 13.37 -16.11
CA VAL A 110 -2.25 12.05 -16.57
C VAL A 110 -3.56 11.66 -15.90
N PHE A 111 -3.64 11.74 -14.57
CA PHE A 111 -4.85 11.36 -13.85
C PHE A 111 -6.00 12.32 -14.08
N GLN A 112 -5.76 13.63 -14.19
CA GLN A 112 -6.79 14.60 -14.55
C GLN A 112 -7.37 14.33 -15.96
N ALA A 113 -6.53 13.99 -16.93
CA ALA A 113 -6.97 13.62 -18.27
C ALA A 113 -7.72 12.28 -18.29
N ALA A 114 -7.33 11.33 -17.42
CA ALA A 114 -7.89 9.99 -17.36
C ALA A 114 -9.28 9.91 -16.70
N VAL A 115 -9.70 10.89 -15.89
CA VAL A 115 -10.96 10.82 -15.13
C VAL A 115 -12.15 10.46 -16.02
N ARG A 116 -12.43 11.27 -17.05
CA ARG A 116 -13.61 11.06 -17.91
C ARG A 116 -13.53 9.76 -18.74
N PRO A 117 -12.41 9.46 -19.45
CA PRO A 117 -12.29 8.21 -20.20
C PRO A 117 -12.45 6.95 -19.34
N VAL A 118 -11.83 6.94 -18.16
CA VAL A 118 -11.90 5.76 -17.29
C VAL A 118 -13.30 5.57 -16.71
N LEU A 119 -13.97 6.62 -16.25
CA LEU A 119 -15.37 6.53 -15.78
C LEU A 119 -16.33 6.08 -16.89
N ALA A 120 -16.07 6.44 -18.14
CA ALA A 120 -16.82 5.94 -19.29
C ALA A 120 -16.58 4.45 -19.53
N ILE A 121 -15.33 3.98 -19.43
CA ILE A 121 -14.98 2.55 -19.53
C ILE A 121 -15.61 1.74 -18.39
N LEU A 122 -15.64 2.29 -17.18
CA LEU A 122 -16.26 1.68 -16.00
C LEU A 122 -17.80 1.72 -16.04
N GLN A 123 -18.39 2.38 -17.04
CA GLN A 123 -19.84 2.53 -17.20
C GLN A 123 -20.50 3.14 -15.95
N THR A 124 -19.83 4.15 -15.36
CA THR A 124 -20.38 4.87 -14.20
C THR A 124 -21.73 5.47 -14.56
N PRO A 125 -22.80 5.26 -13.73
CA PRO A 125 -24.12 5.81 -13.98
C PRO A 125 -24.12 7.34 -14.14
N GLU A 126 -24.92 7.85 -15.07
CA GLU A 126 -24.94 9.29 -15.39
C GLU A 126 -25.39 10.14 -14.20
N ASP A 127 -26.24 9.61 -13.31
CA ASP A 127 -26.76 10.33 -12.14
C ASP A 127 -25.67 10.68 -11.11
N ILE A 128 -24.66 9.82 -10.95
CA ILE A 128 -23.56 10.02 -9.98
C ILE A 128 -22.27 10.53 -10.64
N LYS A 129 -22.17 10.47 -11.95
CA LYS A 129 -20.98 10.78 -12.73
C LYS A 129 -20.46 12.23 -12.52
N PRO A 130 -21.32 13.27 -12.46
CA PRO A 130 -20.84 14.63 -12.18
C PRO A 130 -20.13 14.76 -10.85
N ASP A 131 -20.71 14.19 -9.79
CA ASP A 131 -20.14 14.19 -8.43
C ASP A 131 -18.84 13.38 -8.35
N THR A 132 -18.80 12.22 -9.01
CA THR A 132 -17.60 11.39 -9.11
C THR A 132 -16.47 12.14 -9.82
N ILE A 133 -16.78 12.84 -10.93
CA ILE A 133 -15.79 13.65 -11.67
C ILE A 133 -15.28 14.79 -10.79
N LEU A 134 -16.18 15.52 -10.11
CA LEU A 134 -15.83 16.64 -9.24
C LEU A 134 -14.90 16.18 -8.12
N TYR A 135 -15.28 15.11 -7.41
CA TYR A 135 -14.50 14.52 -6.33
C TYR A 135 -13.09 14.11 -6.79
N LEU A 136 -13.00 13.31 -7.88
CA LEU A 136 -11.73 12.86 -8.43
C LEU A 136 -10.85 14.01 -8.91
N ARG A 137 -11.42 15.04 -9.54
CA ARG A 137 -10.64 16.20 -9.99
C ARG A 137 -10.04 16.96 -8.83
N ILE A 138 -10.76 17.14 -7.73
CA ILE A 138 -10.20 17.77 -6.53
C ILE A 138 -9.08 16.89 -5.98
N LEU A 139 -9.30 15.59 -5.77
CA LEU A 139 -8.27 14.68 -5.27
C LEU A 139 -7.02 14.67 -6.15
N PHE A 140 -7.18 14.59 -7.47
CA PHE A 140 -6.04 14.55 -8.39
C PHE A 140 -5.34 15.90 -8.54
N SER A 141 -5.99 17.03 -8.26
CA SER A 141 -5.30 18.31 -8.12
C SER A 141 -4.34 18.32 -6.92
N GLY A 142 -4.66 17.52 -5.89
CA GLY A 142 -3.83 17.31 -4.70
C GLY A 142 -2.72 16.27 -4.84
N ILE A 143 -2.53 15.63 -6.00
CA ILE A 143 -1.43 14.66 -6.21
C ILE A 143 -0.07 15.19 -5.75
N PRO A 144 0.32 16.46 -5.96
CA PRO A 144 1.57 16.98 -5.41
C PRO A 144 1.68 16.87 -3.89
N ILE A 145 0.58 17.05 -3.17
CA ILE A 145 0.52 16.89 -1.70
C ILE A 145 0.71 15.42 -1.33
N VAL A 146 0.03 14.52 -2.04
CA VAL A 146 0.12 13.06 -1.83
C VAL A 146 1.54 12.57 -2.09
N VAL A 147 2.17 13.02 -3.17
CA VAL A 147 3.56 12.68 -3.52
C VAL A 147 4.52 13.22 -2.45
N ALA A 148 4.34 14.46 -2.02
CA ALA A 148 5.18 15.06 -0.98
C ALA A 148 5.08 14.27 0.34
N TYR A 149 3.88 13.92 0.80
CA TYR A 149 3.70 13.11 2.00
C TYR A 149 4.39 11.75 1.87
N ASN A 150 4.12 11.02 0.78
CA ASN A 150 4.70 9.68 0.57
C ASN A 150 6.21 9.70 0.47
N LEU A 151 6.79 10.72 -0.18
CA LEU A 151 8.25 10.90 -0.24
C LEU A 151 8.83 11.15 1.15
N LEU A 152 8.29 12.13 1.91
CA LEU A 152 8.79 12.47 3.24
C LEU A 152 8.66 11.28 4.21
N ALA A 153 7.53 10.56 4.18
CA ALA A 153 7.33 9.35 4.96
C ALA A 153 8.33 8.24 4.57
N SER A 154 8.62 8.09 3.27
CA SER A 154 9.59 7.12 2.77
C SER A 154 11.03 7.46 3.16
N MET A 155 11.40 8.75 3.15
CA MET A 155 12.69 9.24 3.66
C MET A 155 12.87 8.91 5.14
N LEU A 156 11.86 9.17 5.97
CA LEU A 156 11.87 8.85 7.40
C LEU A 156 11.99 7.33 7.64
N ARG A 157 11.20 6.53 6.92
CA ARG A 157 11.29 5.06 7.01
C ARG A 157 12.68 4.54 6.60
N ALA A 158 13.30 5.12 5.58
CA ALA A 158 14.63 4.70 5.11
C ALA A 158 15.71 4.80 6.19
N ILE A 159 15.63 5.82 7.06
CA ILE A 159 16.55 6.00 8.21
C ILE A 159 16.07 5.29 9.49
N GLY A 160 14.99 4.50 9.40
CA GLY A 160 14.47 3.71 10.52
C GLY A 160 13.50 4.47 11.45
N ASP A 161 12.93 5.59 11.03
CA ASP A 161 11.88 6.30 11.78
C ASP A 161 10.48 5.91 11.25
N SER A 162 9.79 5.03 11.98
CA SER A 162 8.39 4.66 11.72
C SER A 162 7.40 5.44 12.59
N LYS A 163 7.86 6.14 13.63
CA LYS A 163 6.99 6.86 14.57
C LYS A 163 6.50 8.19 14.00
N THR A 164 7.37 8.91 13.31
CA THR A 164 7.00 10.21 12.72
C THR A 164 5.89 10.07 11.67
N PRO A 165 5.95 9.12 10.71
CA PRO A 165 4.83 8.85 9.81
C PRO A 165 3.53 8.46 10.54
N LEU A 166 3.59 7.66 11.62
CA LEU A 166 2.43 7.35 12.45
C LEU A 166 1.77 8.61 13.00
N ILE A 167 2.56 9.48 13.64
CA ILE A 167 2.03 10.71 14.25
C ILE A 167 1.43 11.62 13.18
N ALA A 168 2.10 11.73 12.02
CA ALA A 168 1.60 12.49 10.89
C ALA A 168 0.23 11.97 10.41
N THR A 169 0.09 10.65 10.26
CA THR A 169 -1.17 10.01 9.86
C THR A 169 -2.26 10.18 10.93
N ALA A 170 -1.92 10.08 12.21
CA ALA A 170 -2.88 10.30 13.29
C ALA A 170 -3.40 11.75 13.32
N ILE A 171 -2.51 12.74 13.12
CA ILE A 171 -2.88 14.15 13.01
C ILE A 171 -3.78 14.36 11.77
N ALA A 172 -3.43 13.76 10.63
CA ALA A 172 -4.27 13.85 9.43
C ALA A 172 -5.65 13.25 9.67
N ALA A 173 -5.73 12.06 10.26
CA ALA A 173 -7.00 11.41 10.54
C ALA A 173 -7.91 12.28 11.43
N ALA A 174 -7.35 12.83 12.52
CA ALA A 174 -8.10 13.72 13.39
C ALA A 174 -8.55 15.02 12.68
N SER A 175 -7.63 15.62 11.90
CA SER A 175 -7.93 16.84 11.13
C SER A 175 -8.97 16.59 10.04
N ASN A 176 -8.89 15.45 9.35
CA ASN A 176 -9.85 15.08 8.30
C ASN A 176 -11.27 14.99 8.87
N ILE A 177 -11.46 14.25 9.98
CA ILE A 177 -12.78 14.10 10.61
C ILE A 177 -13.36 15.48 10.99
N VAL A 178 -12.57 16.36 11.59
CA VAL A 178 -13.02 17.72 11.95
C VAL A 178 -13.36 18.53 10.73
N LEU A 179 -12.55 18.47 9.67
CA LEU A 179 -12.78 19.22 8.44
C LEU A 179 -13.97 18.68 7.65
N ASP A 180 -14.18 17.37 7.63
CA ASP A 180 -15.37 16.76 7.00
C ASP A 180 -16.66 17.24 7.69
N LEU A 181 -16.71 17.23 9.02
CA LEU A 181 -17.84 17.77 9.75
C LEU A 181 -18.05 19.26 9.45
N LEU A 182 -16.97 20.04 9.36
CA LEU A 182 -17.05 21.47 9.09
C LEU A 182 -17.51 21.75 7.65
N PHE A 183 -16.86 21.12 6.65
CA PHE A 183 -17.11 21.44 5.24
C PHE A 183 -18.37 20.79 4.70
N VAL A 184 -18.65 19.54 5.12
CA VAL A 184 -19.83 18.81 4.64
C VAL A 184 -21.08 19.17 5.44
N CYS A 185 -21.00 19.14 6.79
CA CYS A 185 -22.19 19.32 7.63
C CYS A 185 -22.50 20.80 7.94
N VAL A 186 -21.46 21.63 8.22
CA VAL A 186 -21.68 23.03 8.62
C VAL A 186 -21.74 23.95 7.41
N PHE A 187 -20.76 23.86 6.49
CA PHE A 187 -20.70 24.75 5.32
C PHE A 187 -21.53 24.26 4.14
N GLY A 188 -21.93 22.98 4.12
CA GLY A 188 -22.74 22.42 3.05
C GLY A 188 -22.03 22.35 1.68
N TRP A 189 -20.69 22.20 1.67
CA TRP A 189 -19.91 22.12 0.41
C TRP A 189 -20.09 20.81 -0.35
N GLY A 190 -20.93 19.90 0.16
CA GLY A 190 -21.23 18.64 -0.49
C GLY A 190 -19.99 17.73 -0.62
N ILE A 191 -19.95 16.95 -1.71
CA ILE A 191 -18.86 16.00 -1.98
C ILE A 191 -17.51 16.69 -2.20
N ALA A 192 -17.51 17.94 -2.68
CA ALA A 192 -16.29 18.72 -2.82
C ALA A 192 -15.65 19.00 -1.46
N GLY A 193 -16.47 19.28 -0.43
CA GLY A 193 -16.01 19.50 0.93
C GLY A 193 -15.25 18.28 1.50
N ALA A 194 -15.72 17.07 1.26
CA ALA A 194 -15.03 15.84 1.67
C ALA A 194 -13.67 15.67 0.96
N ALA A 195 -13.62 15.94 -0.36
CA ALA A 195 -12.37 15.88 -1.10
C ALA A 195 -11.34 16.93 -0.62
N GLU A 196 -11.79 18.17 -0.37
CA GLU A 196 -10.92 19.24 0.13
C GLU A 196 -10.44 18.96 1.56
N ALA A 197 -11.31 18.46 2.43
CA ALA A 197 -10.94 18.05 3.79
C ALA A 197 -9.82 17.01 3.78
N THR A 198 -9.94 16.01 2.90
CA THR A 198 -8.90 14.99 2.71
C THR A 198 -7.56 15.61 2.28
N LEU A 199 -7.55 16.52 1.32
CA LEU A 199 -6.33 17.17 0.85
C LEU A 199 -5.69 18.08 1.91
N ILE A 200 -6.49 18.84 2.65
CA ILE A 200 -5.99 19.70 3.72
C ILE A 200 -5.41 18.84 4.85
N ALA A 201 -6.08 17.77 5.24
CA ALA A 201 -5.57 16.83 6.25
C ALA A 201 -4.22 16.20 5.82
N GLN A 202 -4.08 15.82 4.57
CA GLN A 202 -2.82 15.32 4.03
C GLN A 202 -1.75 16.41 3.99
N PHE A 203 -2.10 17.65 3.63
CA PHE A 203 -1.16 18.78 3.67
C PHE A 203 -0.64 19.04 5.09
N ILE A 204 -1.49 18.94 6.11
CA ILE A 204 -1.07 19.03 7.52
C ILE A 204 -0.01 17.95 7.84
N SER A 205 -0.20 16.72 7.35
CA SER A 205 0.81 15.67 7.48
C SER A 205 2.14 15.99 6.79
N VAL A 206 2.08 16.59 5.59
CA VAL A 206 3.28 17.06 4.88
C VAL A 206 4.02 18.07 5.72
N VAL A 207 3.31 19.06 6.25
CA VAL A 207 3.89 20.12 7.10
C VAL A 207 4.56 19.52 8.34
N TYR A 208 3.87 18.60 9.03
CA TYR A 208 4.44 17.93 10.21
C TYR A 208 5.72 17.14 9.87
N CYS A 209 5.70 16.32 8.82
CA CYS A 209 6.85 15.54 8.37
C CYS A 209 8.00 16.47 7.94
N PHE A 210 7.71 17.55 7.20
CA PHE A 210 8.70 18.54 6.76
C PHE A 210 9.41 19.19 7.93
N PHE A 211 8.69 19.69 8.93
CA PHE A 211 9.31 20.30 10.12
C PHE A 211 10.11 19.30 10.94
N THR A 212 9.72 18.03 10.95
CA THR A 212 10.49 16.98 11.61
C THR A 212 11.78 16.68 10.85
N ILE A 213 11.71 16.52 9.52
CA ILE A 213 12.89 16.29 8.66
C ILE A 213 13.85 17.48 8.74
N ARG A 214 13.34 18.71 8.84
CA ARG A 214 14.16 19.91 8.98
C ARG A 214 15.05 19.93 10.23
N LYS A 215 14.76 19.09 11.23
CA LYS A 215 15.60 18.90 12.41
C LYS A 215 16.67 17.81 12.22
N LEU A 216 16.61 17.07 11.08
CA LEU A 216 17.46 15.92 10.78
C LEU A 216 18.46 16.30 9.68
N THR A 217 19.63 16.82 10.06
CA THR A 217 20.67 17.26 9.10
C THR A 217 21.02 16.21 8.06
N LEU A 218 20.94 14.94 8.45
CA LEU A 218 21.20 13.77 7.61
C LEU A 218 20.31 13.68 6.36
N LEU A 219 19.10 14.25 6.40
CA LEU A 219 18.15 14.26 5.29
C LEU A 219 18.10 15.60 4.55
N HIS A 220 19.02 16.53 4.82
CA HIS A 220 19.08 17.83 4.16
C HIS A 220 19.94 17.75 2.89
N PRO A 221 19.36 17.79 1.69
CA PRO A 221 20.15 17.85 0.48
C PRO A 221 20.83 19.21 0.36
N ARG A 222 22.06 19.21 -0.12
CA ARG A 222 22.79 20.43 -0.47
C ARG A 222 22.30 20.94 -1.83
N ARG A 223 22.51 22.21 -2.13
CA ARG A 223 22.09 22.79 -3.44
C ARG A 223 22.64 22.01 -4.65
N LYS A 224 23.85 21.45 -4.55
CA LYS A 224 24.44 20.61 -5.59
C LYS A 224 23.67 19.31 -5.82
N ASP A 225 23.11 18.73 -4.74
CA ASP A 225 22.42 17.44 -4.76
C ASP A 225 21.03 17.54 -5.42
N LEU A 226 20.52 18.77 -5.63
CA LEU A 226 19.28 19.03 -6.40
C LEU A 226 19.50 19.08 -7.92
N ARG A 227 20.75 19.06 -8.39
CA ARG A 227 21.03 18.95 -9.84
C ARG A 227 20.93 17.49 -10.22
N LEU A 228 20.04 17.21 -11.18
CA LEU A 228 19.84 15.85 -11.66
C LEU A 228 21.05 15.35 -12.44
N GLU A 229 21.66 14.30 -11.95
CA GLU A 229 22.64 13.49 -12.67
C GLU A 229 21.91 12.32 -13.32
N VAL A 230 22.16 12.09 -14.62
CA VAL A 230 21.46 11.08 -15.42
C VAL A 230 21.63 9.67 -14.83
N GLU A 231 22.83 9.35 -14.37
CA GLU A 231 23.13 8.02 -13.82
C GLU A 231 22.37 7.74 -12.53
N LEU A 232 22.40 8.65 -11.55
CA LEU A 232 21.69 8.44 -10.27
C LEU A 232 20.18 8.52 -10.45
N SER A 233 19.71 9.47 -11.28
CA SER A 233 18.28 9.58 -11.62
C SER A 233 17.78 8.32 -12.29
N GLY A 234 18.55 7.76 -13.25
CA GLY A 234 18.24 6.48 -13.88
C GLY A 234 18.14 5.31 -12.87
N LYS A 235 19.10 5.22 -11.93
CA LYS A 235 19.07 4.21 -10.87
C LYS A 235 17.84 4.32 -9.97
N LEU A 236 17.43 5.55 -9.59
CA LEU A 236 16.23 5.78 -8.79
C LEU A 236 14.96 5.40 -9.58
N MET A 237 14.87 5.77 -10.85
CA MET A 237 13.74 5.42 -11.70
C MET A 237 13.64 3.91 -11.94
N LEU A 238 14.77 3.21 -12.10
CA LEU A 238 14.81 1.74 -12.19
C LEU A 238 14.34 1.04 -10.90
N LEU A 239 14.45 1.70 -9.75
CA LEU A 239 13.89 1.18 -8.51
C LEU A 239 12.40 1.53 -8.38
N GLY A 240 11.99 2.75 -8.72
CA GLY A 240 10.64 3.25 -8.50
C GLY A 240 9.62 2.81 -9.54
N LEU A 241 9.96 2.87 -10.84
CA LEU A 241 9.02 2.56 -11.92
C LEU A 241 8.48 1.12 -11.87
N PRO A 242 9.31 0.08 -11.67
CA PRO A 242 8.78 -1.28 -11.57
C PRO A 242 7.81 -1.45 -10.40
N MET A 243 8.07 -0.78 -9.26
CA MET A 243 7.18 -0.84 -8.09
C MET A 243 5.86 -0.11 -8.34
N ALA A 244 5.90 1.05 -9.00
CA ALA A 244 4.69 1.76 -9.41
C ALA A 244 3.86 0.93 -10.40
N PHE A 245 4.51 0.34 -11.40
CA PHE A 245 3.87 -0.53 -12.38
C PHE A 245 3.26 -1.78 -11.72
N GLN A 246 3.95 -2.38 -10.76
CA GLN A 246 3.43 -3.50 -9.97
C GLN A 246 2.10 -3.13 -9.30
N ASN A 247 2.06 -2.02 -8.55
CA ASN A 247 0.85 -1.58 -7.86
C ASN A 247 -0.27 -1.21 -8.84
N PHE A 248 0.08 -0.58 -9.96
CA PHE A 248 -0.86 -0.23 -11.02
C PHE A 248 -1.53 -1.46 -11.63
N ILE A 249 -0.75 -2.51 -11.95
CA ILE A 249 -1.28 -3.73 -12.57
C ILE A 249 -2.13 -4.55 -11.60
N ILE A 250 -1.76 -4.57 -10.31
CA ILE A 250 -2.56 -5.21 -9.26
C ILE A 250 -3.92 -4.50 -9.12
N ALA A 251 -3.94 -3.17 -9.15
CA ALA A 251 -5.19 -2.39 -9.10
C ALA A 251 -6.12 -2.69 -10.30
N ILE A 252 -5.57 -2.82 -11.51
CA ILE A 252 -6.37 -3.24 -12.69
C ILE A 252 -6.96 -4.63 -12.48
N GLY A 253 -6.20 -5.58 -11.92
CA GLY A 253 -6.69 -6.92 -11.63
C GLY A 253 -7.90 -6.89 -10.68
N SER A 254 -7.84 -6.08 -9.64
CA SER A 254 -8.97 -5.93 -8.69
C SER A 254 -10.21 -5.31 -9.35
N MET A 255 -10.04 -4.38 -10.29
CA MET A 255 -11.16 -3.81 -11.08
C MET A 255 -11.86 -4.87 -11.95
N ILE A 256 -11.09 -5.77 -12.57
CA ILE A 256 -11.64 -6.87 -13.39
C ILE A 256 -12.46 -7.83 -12.52
N VAL A 257 -11.93 -8.20 -11.35
CA VAL A 257 -12.65 -9.04 -10.37
C VAL A 257 -13.96 -8.39 -9.97
N GLN A 258 -13.95 -7.09 -9.60
CA GLN A 258 -15.15 -6.37 -9.20
C GLN A 258 -16.22 -6.36 -10.31
N ARG A 259 -15.81 -6.15 -11.57
CA ARG A 259 -16.74 -6.18 -12.70
C ARG A 259 -17.46 -7.53 -12.84
N LEU A 260 -16.72 -8.63 -12.66
CA LEU A 260 -17.31 -9.95 -12.75
C LEU A 260 -18.23 -10.26 -11.57
N ILE A 261 -17.86 -9.88 -10.35
CA ILE A 261 -18.67 -10.04 -9.14
C ILE A 261 -20.04 -9.40 -9.33
N ASN A 262 -20.10 -8.26 -9.99
CA ASN A 262 -21.33 -7.53 -10.26
C ASN A 262 -22.33 -8.34 -11.14
N SER A 263 -21.89 -9.42 -11.79
CA SER A 263 -22.79 -10.31 -12.58
C SER A 263 -23.46 -11.42 -11.79
N PHE A 264 -23.09 -11.65 -10.51
CA PHE A 264 -23.57 -12.80 -9.70
C PHE A 264 -24.79 -12.50 -8.81
N GLY A 265 -25.38 -11.33 -8.93
CA GLY A 265 -26.59 -10.95 -8.17
C GLY A 265 -26.31 -10.30 -6.80
N VAL A 266 -27.33 -9.64 -6.27
CA VAL A 266 -27.19 -8.71 -5.14
C VAL A 266 -26.70 -9.37 -3.85
N ILE A 267 -27.18 -10.56 -3.53
CA ILE A 267 -26.81 -11.30 -2.30
C ILE A 267 -25.34 -11.69 -2.34
N PHE A 268 -24.85 -12.16 -3.49
CA PHE A 268 -23.43 -12.51 -3.66
C PHE A 268 -22.53 -11.28 -3.57
N ILE A 269 -22.91 -10.18 -4.25
CA ILE A 269 -22.21 -8.91 -4.18
C ILE A 269 -22.12 -8.41 -2.74
N ALA A 270 -23.22 -8.47 -1.98
CA ALA A 270 -23.25 -8.04 -0.59
C ALA A 270 -22.30 -8.86 0.30
N GLY A 271 -22.33 -10.20 0.18
CA GLY A 271 -21.45 -11.09 0.94
C GLY A 271 -19.97 -10.89 0.60
N PHE A 272 -19.65 -10.78 -0.68
CA PHE A 272 -18.28 -10.53 -1.14
C PHE A 272 -17.78 -9.16 -0.67
N THR A 273 -18.59 -8.11 -0.80
CA THR A 273 -18.24 -6.75 -0.39
C THR A 273 -18.06 -6.64 1.13
N ALA A 274 -18.92 -7.30 1.92
CA ALA A 274 -18.78 -7.35 3.37
C ALA A 274 -17.43 -7.97 3.79
N THR A 275 -16.96 -8.98 3.08
CA THR A 275 -15.65 -9.60 3.33
C THR A 275 -14.50 -8.69 2.84
N ASN A 276 -14.62 -8.10 1.66
CA ASN A 276 -13.57 -7.22 1.10
C ASN A 276 -13.30 -5.97 1.94
N LYS A 277 -14.33 -5.36 2.52
CA LYS A 277 -14.13 -4.25 3.47
C LYS A 277 -13.28 -4.64 4.69
N ARG A 278 -13.25 -5.95 5.03
CA ARG A 278 -12.39 -6.50 6.09
C ARG A 278 -11.00 -6.87 5.59
N TYR A 279 -10.86 -7.15 4.30
CA TYR A 279 -9.59 -7.49 3.68
C TYR A 279 -8.53 -6.41 3.92
N GLY A 280 -8.89 -5.12 3.84
CA GLY A 280 -7.99 -4.01 4.16
C GLY A 280 -7.37 -4.12 5.57
N VAL A 281 -8.12 -4.62 6.56
CA VAL A 281 -7.60 -4.86 7.93
C VAL A 281 -6.62 -6.04 7.95
N LEU A 282 -6.87 -7.08 7.13
CA LEU A 282 -5.98 -8.23 7.01
C LEU A 282 -4.62 -7.86 6.43
N GLU A 283 -4.59 -6.92 5.49
CA GLU A 283 -3.36 -6.46 4.85
C GLU A 283 -2.52 -5.51 5.71
N ILE A 284 -3.08 -4.86 6.74
CA ILE A 284 -2.37 -3.84 7.53
C ILE A 284 -1.04 -4.36 8.09
N ALA A 285 -1.05 -5.55 8.68
CA ALA A 285 0.17 -6.10 9.25
C ALA A 285 1.14 -6.58 8.16
N ALA A 286 0.65 -7.18 7.08
CA ALA A 286 1.47 -7.65 5.97
C ALA A 286 2.22 -6.50 5.28
N THR A 287 1.53 -5.41 4.94
CA THR A 287 2.13 -4.20 4.35
C THR A 287 3.13 -3.54 5.29
N SER A 288 2.83 -3.50 6.59
CA SER A 288 3.72 -2.92 7.61
C SER A 288 5.01 -3.74 7.76
N TYR A 289 4.92 -5.08 7.73
CA TYR A 289 6.10 -5.94 7.66
C TYR A 289 6.86 -5.74 6.35
N GLY A 290 6.16 -5.51 5.24
CA GLY A 290 6.79 -5.17 3.97
C GLY A 290 7.68 -3.93 4.09
N PHE A 291 7.18 -2.81 4.60
CA PHE A 291 7.98 -1.61 4.82
C PHE A 291 9.17 -1.86 5.76
N ALA A 292 8.97 -2.63 6.84
CA ALA A 292 10.05 -3.00 7.74
C ALA A 292 11.14 -3.81 7.04
N MET A 293 10.76 -4.77 6.20
CA MET A 293 11.69 -5.61 5.45
C MET A 293 12.49 -4.84 4.40
N VAL A 294 11.85 -3.92 3.65
CA VAL A 294 12.55 -3.03 2.70
C VAL A 294 13.64 -2.24 3.41
N THR A 295 13.27 -1.57 4.52
CA THR A 295 14.21 -0.75 5.30
C THR A 295 15.32 -1.59 5.92
N TYR A 296 14.97 -2.71 6.56
CA TYR A 296 15.93 -3.62 7.19
C TYR A 296 16.92 -4.18 6.16
N THR A 297 16.41 -4.69 5.05
CA THR A 297 17.25 -5.31 4.01
C THR A 297 18.13 -4.28 3.34
N GLY A 298 17.58 -3.08 3.01
CA GLY A 298 18.33 -1.99 2.41
C GLY A 298 19.48 -1.50 3.30
N GLN A 299 19.22 -1.25 4.59
CA GLN A 299 20.25 -0.83 5.53
C GLN A 299 21.34 -1.92 5.73
N ASN A 300 20.96 -3.19 5.87
CA ASN A 300 21.93 -4.27 6.04
C ASN A 300 22.72 -4.56 4.76
N LEU A 301 22.13 -4.35 3.58
CA LEU A 301 22.86 -4.41 2.31
C LEU A 301 23.90 -3.30 2.23
N GLY A 302 23.51 -2.06 2.52
CA GLY A 302 24.46 -0.92 2.58
C GLY A 302 25.59 -1.14 3.57
N ALA A 303 25.28 -1.68 4.75
CA ALA A 303 26.28 -2.04 5.77
C ALA A 303 27.13 -3.28 5.41
N ASN A 304 26.94 -3.90 4.24
CA ASN A 304 27.62 -5.12 3.80
C ASN A 304 27.52 -6.25 4.82
N GLN A 305 26.29 -6.53 5.29
CA GLN A 305 25.98 -7.57 6.31
C GLN A 305 25.08 -8.69 5.75
N PRO A 306 25.55 -9.54 4.84
CA PRO A 306 24.74 -10.58 4.18
C PRO A 306 24.13 -11.59 5.15
N LYS A 307 24.85 -11.94 6.24
CA LYS A 307 24.32 -12.86 7.26
C LYS A 307 23.06 -12.27 7.91
N ARG A 308 23.07 -10.98 8.25
CA ARG A 308 21.92 -10.32 8.85
C ARG A 308 20.72 -10.23 7.91
N ILE A 309 20.94 -10.09 6.60
CA ILE A 309 19.84 -10.13 5.63
C ILE A 309 19.14 -11.49 5.66
N ARG A 310 19.90 -12.60 5.70
CA ARG A 310 19.35 -13.96 5.81
C ARG A 310 18.62 -14.18 7.15
N GLU A 311 19.20 -13.71 8.26
CA GLU A 311 18.56 -13.75 9.59
C GLU A 311 17.27 -12.90 9.62
N GLY A 312 17.29 -11.72 9.02
CA GLY A 312 16.13 -10.84 8.91
C GLY A 312 15.01 -11.45 8.08
N LEU A 313 15.33 -12.06 6.94
CA LEU A 313 14.34 -12.79 6.14
C LEU A 313 13.69 -13.92 6.95
N LYS A 314 14.51 -14.75 7.60
CA LYS A 314 14.00 -15.83 8.47
C LYS A 314 13.10 -15.28 9.59
N ALA A 315 13.54 -14.22 10.25
CA ALA A 315 12.76 -13.56 11.30
C ALA A 315 11.46 -12.96 10.76
N GLY A 316 11.50 -12.29 9.60
CA GLY A 316 10.33 -11.74 8.92
C GLY A 316 9.31 -12.81 8.55
N VAL A 317 9.74 -13.94 7.99
CA VAL A 317 8.87 -15.08 7.67
C VAL A 317 8.25 -15.66 8.94
N ILE A 318 9.00 -15.83 10.02
CA ILE A 318 8.48 -16.38 11.29
C ILE A 318 7.42 -15.44 11.88
N ILE A 319 7.69 -14.13 11.95
CA ILE A 319 6.71 -13.14 12.45
C ILE A 319 5.47 -13.14 11.56
N ALA A 320 5.65 -13.15 10.26
CA ALA A 320 4.57 -13.18 9.28
C ALA A 320 3.67 -14.39 9.47
N LEU A 321 4.24 -15.59 9.60
CA LEU A 321 3.51 -16.84 9.83
C LEU A 321 2.77 -16.83 11.16
N ILE A 322 3.41 -16.40 12.26
CA ILE A 322 2.76 -16.32 13.57
C ILE A 322 1.59 -15.34 13.53
N THR A 323 1.83 -14.12 13.02
CA THR A 323 0.79 -13.07 13.01
C THR A 323 -0.38 -13.46 12.11
N SER A 324 -0.12 -13.99 10.92
CA SER A 324 -1.17 -14.41 9.99
C SER A 324 -1.99 -15.58 10.52
N THR A 325 -1.33 -16.56 11.17
CA THR A 325 -2.03 -17.70 11.78
C THR A 325 -2.91 -17.26 12.95
N VAL A 326 -2.39 -16.41 13.83
CA VAL A 326 -3.16 -15.87 14.97
C VAL A 326 -4.35 -15.03 14.46
N LEU A 327 -4.11 -14.15 13.53
CA LEU A 327 -5.16 -13.30 12.93
C LEU A 327 -6.20 -14.14 12.20
N GLY A 328 -5.77 -15.12 11.39
CA GLY A 328 -6.66 -16.07 10.70
C GLY A 328 -7.54 -16.85 11.68
N ALA A 329 -6.96 -17.34 12.77
CA ALA A 329 -7.72 -18.04 13.82
C ALA A 329 -8.76 -17.12 14.48
N ILE A 330 -8.40 -15.88 14.81
CA ILE A 330 -9.34 -14.88 15.36
C ILE A 330 -10.50 -14.63 14.39
N LEU A 331 -10.21 -14.48 13.10
CA LEU A 331 -11.23 -14.21 12.10
C LEU A 331 -12.15 -15.41 11.83
N ILE A 332 -11.64 -16.62 11.92
CA ILE A 332 -12.49 -17.82 11.85
C ILE A 332 -13.40 -17.90 13.08
N LEU A 333 -12.88 -17.66 14.28
CA LEU A 333 -13.64 -17.74 15.52
C LEU A 333 -14.69 -16.62 15.66
N LEU A 334 -14.30 -15.38 15.32
CA LEU A 334 -15.13 -14.19 15.49
C LEU A 334 -15.75 -13.67 14.19
N GLY A 335 -15.52 -14.34 13.06
CA GLY A 335 -15.93 -13.86 11.73
C GLY A 335 -17.42 -13.67 11.59
N LYS A 336 -18.23 -14.63 12.02
CA LYS A 336 -19.71 -14.52 11.95
C LYS A 336 -20.24 -13.31 12.71
N PRO A 337 -19.97 -13.10 14.03
CA PRO A 337 -20.43 -11.91 14.73
C PRO A 337 -19.86 -10.61 14.18
N LEU A 338 -18.64 -10.65 13.64
CA LEU A 338 -18.06 -9.48 13.02
C LEU A 338 -18.73 -9.15 11.68
N LEU A 339 -19.09 -10.11 10.84
CA LEU A 339 -19.77 -9.90 9.56
C LEU A 339 -21.22 -9.47 9.76
N SER A 340 -21.92 -10.01 10.76
CA SER A 340 -23.32 -9.66 11.06
C SER A 340 -23.54 -8.19 11.40
N LEU A 341 -22.51 -7.47 11.85
CA LEU A 341 -22.58 -6.02 12.11
C LEU A 341 -22.74 -5.17 10.83
N PHE A 342 -22.53 -5.75 9.65
CA PHE A 342 -22.51 -5.03 8.36
C PHE A 342 -23.58 -5.52 7.39
N ILE A 343 -24.29 -6.59 7.75
CA ILE A 343 -25.31 -7.19 6.91
C ILE A 343 -26.68 -6.84 7.50
N SER A 344 -27.52 -6.19 6.68
CA SER A 344 -28.88 -5.80 7.03
C SER A 344 -29.85 -6.29 5.96
N GLY A 345 -31.05 -6.68 6.35
CA GLY A 345 -32.07 -7.18 5.42
C GLY A 345 -33.09 -8.06 6.15
N THR A 346 -33.82 -8.86 5.41
CA THR A 346 -34.70 -9.90 5.98
C THR A 346 -33.86 -11.02 6.61
N GLU A 347 -34.45 -11.81 7.53
CA GLU A 347 -33.72 -12.91 8.19
C GLU A 347 -33.12 -13.91 7.18
N GLU A 348 -33.82 -14.17 6.09
CA GLU A 348 -33.37 -15.07 5.03
C GLU A 348 -32.20 -14.47 4.25
N GLU A 349 -32.27 -13.18 3.86
CA GLU A 349 -31.19 -12.47 3.17
C GLU A 349 -29.94 -12.36 4.04
N ILE A 350 -30.10 -12.04 5.34
CA ILE A 350 -29.00 -11.99 6.31
C ILE A 350 -28.32 -13.35 6.39
N SER A 351 -29.09 -14.45 6.53
CA SER A 351 -28.56 -15.79 6.66
C SER A 351 -27.75 -16.21 5.42
N GLN A 352 -28.31 -15.98 4.21
CA GLN A 352 -27.65 -16.32 2.95
C GLN A 352 -26.39 -15.47 2.73
N THR A 353 -26.49 -14.16 2.92
CA THR A 353 -25.34 -13.23 2.77
C THR A 353 -24.23 -13.55 3.75
N LEU A 354 -24.59 -13.85 5.02
CA LEU A 354 -23.63 -14.21 6.06
C LEU A 354 -22.92 -15.54 5.76
N ALA A 355 -23.64 -16.54 5.20
CA ALA A 355 -23.06 -17.80 4.80
C ALA A 355 -21.99 -17.60 3.71
N ILE A 356 -22.32 -16.84 2.65
CA ILE A 356 -21.40 -16.50 1.56
C ILE A 356 -20.17 -15.73 2.10
N ALA A 357 -20.41 -14.67 2.88
CA ALA A 357 -19.35 -13.83 3.45
C ALA A 357 -18.41 -14.63 4.37
N TYR A 358 -18.98 -15.48 5.23
CA TYR A 358 -18.17 -16.28 6.15
C TYR A 358 -17.39 -17.38 5.45
N HIS A 359 -17.96 -18.00 4.42
CA HIS A 359 -17.25 -18.99 3.61
C HIS A 359 -16.02 -18.37 2.94
N TYR A 360 -16.20 -17.22 2.27
CA TYR A 360 -15.10 -16.49 1.66
C TYR A 360 -14.07 -16.03 2.69
N LEU A 361 -14.50 -15.44 3.81
CA LEU A 361 -13.61 -15.02 4.91
C LEU A 361 -12.79 -16.20 5.45
N SER A 362 -13.39 -17.39 5.57
CA SER A 362 -12.71 -18.58 6.08
C SER A 362 -11.59 -19.02 5.13
N ILE A 363 -11.84 -19.06 3.81
CA ILE A 363 -10.83 -19.38 2.80
C ILE A 363 -9.67 -18.40 2.89
N MET A 364 -9.97 -17.09 2.91
CA MET A 364 -8.95 -16.04 3.02
C MET A 364 -8.14 -16.17 4.31
N SER A 365 -8.80 -16.46 5.43
CA SER A 365 -8.16 -16.56 6.75
C SER A 365 -7.21 -17.76 6.86
N VAL A 366 -7.59 -18.92 6.31
CA VAL A 366 -6.72 -20.11 6.27
C VAL A 366 -5.50 -19.87 5.39
N CYS A 367 -5.67 -19.17 4.27
CA CYS A 367 -4.62 -18.90 3.29
C CYS A 367 -3.84 -17.61 3.58
N LEU A 368 -4.18 -16.88 4.64
CA LEU A 368 -3.50 -15.62 5.02
C LEU A 368 -1.97 -15.74 5.17
N PRO A 369 -1.40 -16.87 5.65
CA PRO A 369 0.05 -17.06 5.67
C PRO A 369 0.73 -16.89 4.32
N ILE A 370 0.08 -17.27 3.21
CA ILE A 370 0.61 -17.11 1.84
C ILE A 370 0.80 -15.62 1.54
N LEU A 371 -0.21 -14.80 1.79
CA LEU A 371 -0.15 -13.35 1.60
C LEU A 371 0.99 -12.71 2.42
N TYR A 372 1.14 -13.10 3.67
CA TYR A 372 2.15 -12.51 4.55
C TYR A 372 3.57 -12.89 4.14
N VAL A 373 3.78 -14.13 3.70
CA VAL A 373 5.06 -14.58 3.14
C VAL A 373 5.36 -13.82 1.85
N LEU A 374 4.39 -13.65 0.97
CA LEU A 374 4.50 -12.85 -0.25
C LEU A 374 5.05 -11.44 0.04
N TYR A 375 4.46 -10.72 1.01
CA TYR A 375 4.92 -9.38 1.37
C TYR A 375 6.35 -9.37 1.89
N VAL A 376 6.76 -10.35 2.71
CA VAL A 376 8.12 -10.46 3.24
C VAL A 376 9.13 -10.75 2.13
N LEU A 377 8.85 -11.70 1.24
CA LEU A 377 9.73 -12.06 0.13
C LEU A 377 9.89 -10.92 -0.88
N ARG A 378 8.75 -10.33 -1.29
CA ARG A 378 8.68 -9.18 -2.20
C ARG A 378 9.52 -8.02 -1.69
N SER A 379 9.31 -7.65 -0.43
CA SER A 379 10.00 -6.53 0.20
C SER A 379 11.49 -6.80 0.47
N THR A 380 11.86 -8.06 0.71
CA THR A 380 13.27 -8.45 0.80
C THR A 380 13.99 -8.21 -0.54
N LEU A 381 13.40 -8.65 -1.66
CA LEU A 381 13.95 -8.41 -2.99
C LEU A 381 14.04 -6.92 -3.30
N GLN A 382 13.00 -6.16 -2.99
CA GLN A 382 13.00 -4.70 -3.15
C GLN A 382 14.14 -4.05 -2.36
N GLY A 383 14.33 -4.41 -1.08
CA GLY A 383 15.42 -3.90 -0.25
C GLY A 383 16.82 -4.27 -0.78
N LEU A 384 16.95 -5.40 -1.46
CA LEU A 384 18.15 -5.80 -2.19
C LEU A 384 18.39 -4.98 -3.48
N GLY A 385 17.46 -4.09 -3.86
CA GLY A 385 17.49 -3.34 -5.10
C GLY A 385 17.03 -4.13 -6.32
N ASP A 386 16.39 -5.29 -6.12
CA ASP A 386 15.70 -6.02 -7.18
C ASP A 386 14.22 -5.66 -7.14
N THR A 387 13.78 -4.77 -8.01
CA THR A 387 12.39 -4.36 -8.14
C THR A 387 11.70 -4.99 -9.36
N VAL A 388 12.48 -5.62 -10.23
CA VAL A 388 11.96 -6.30 -11.43
C VAL A 388 11.29 -7.63 -11.05
N SER A 389 11.93 -8.46 -10.21
CA SER A 389 11.33 -9.72 -9.75
C SER A 389 10.00 -9.50 -8.99
N PRO A 390 9.89 -8.54 -8.05
CA PRO A 390 8.62 -8.10 -7.47
C PRO A 390 7.59 -7.62 -8.51
N MET A 391 8.00 -6.85 -9.51
CA MET A 391 7.11 -6.42 -10.60
C MET A 391 6.55 -7.62 -11.37
N LEU A 392 7.41 -8.58 -11.73
CA LEU A 392 6.98 -9.81 -12.40
C LEU A 392 6.05 -10.65 -11.53
N SER A 393 6.25 -10.67 -10.21
CA SER A 393 5.31 -11.30 -9.29
C SER A 393 3.93 -10.62 -9.31
N GLY A 394 3.88 -9.29 -9.46
CA GLY A 394 2.63 -8.55 -9.63
C GLY A 394 1.92 -8.88 -10.95
N VAL A 395 2.68 -9.08 -12.04
CA VAL A 395 2.13 -9.57 -13.32
C VAL A 395 1.58 -10.99 -13.17
N ALA A 396 2.28 -11.88 -12.48
CA ALA A 396 1.81 -13.24 -12.21
C ALA A 396 0.54 -13.23 -11.33
N GLU A 397 0.50 -12.38 -10.31
CA GLU A 397 -0.66 -12.15 -9.46
C GLU A 397 -1.88 -11.68 -10.27
N PHE A 398 -1.69 -10.70 -11.14
CA PHE A 398 -2.71 -10.21 -12.06
C PHE A 398 -3.22 -11.32 -13.00
N ALA A 399 -2.31 -12.07 -13.64
CA ALA A 399 -2.66 -13.13 -14.58
C ALA A 399 -3.42 -14.26 -13.90
N MET A 400 -2.96 -14.71 -12.72
CA MET A 400 -3.62 -15.74 -11.92
C MET A 400 -5.00 -15.26 -11.43
N ARG A 401 -5.09 -14.04 -10.87
CA ARG A 401 -6.36 -13.46 -10.40
C ARG A 401 -7.37 -13.41 -11.54
N THR A 402 -7.00 -12.82 -12.68
CA THR A 402 -7.88 -12.66 -13.84
C THR A 402 -8.24 -14.02 -14.44
N GLY A 403 -7.27 -14.92 -14.61
CA GLY A 403 -7.50 -16.27 -15.12
C GLY A 403 -8.43 -17.09 -14.24
N CYS A 404 -8.20 -17.07 -12.92
CA CYS A 404 -9.04 -17.81 -11.97
C CYS A 404 -10.48 -17.28 -11.95
N VAL A 405 -10.65 -15.96 -11.94
CA VAL A 405 -11.98 -15.35 -11.94
C VAL A 405 -12.77 -15.66 -13.22
N LEU A 406 -12.09 -15.80 -14.35
CA LEU A 406 -12.75 -16.16 -15.64
C LEU A 406 -13.00 -17.66 -15.80
N LEU A 407 -12.10 -18.51 -15.29
CA LEU A 407 -12.12 -19.93 -15.56
C LEU A 407 -12.80 -20.76 -14.44
N LEU A 408 -12.52 -20.46 -13.17
CA LEU A 408 -13.04 -21.26 -12.07
C LEU A 408 -14.57 -21.23 -11.95
N PRO A 409 -15.27 -20.12 -12.21
CA PRO A 409 -16.74 -20.12 -12.20
C PRO A 409 -17.38 -21.06 -13.23
N LEU A 410 -16.66 -21.44 -14.29
CA LEU A 410 -17.17 -22.40 -15.29
C LEU A 410 -17.34 -23.82 -14.70
N TRP A 411 -16.59 -24.16 -13.63
CA TRP A 411 -16.62 -25.47 -13.00
C TRP A 411 -17.19 -25.45 -11.58
N LEU A 412 -16.96 -24.35 -10.83
CA LEU A 412 -17.32 -24.22 -9.42
C LEU A 412 -18.46 -23.21 -9.19
N GLY A 413 -19.02 -22.64 -10.27
CA GLY A 413 -20.00 -21.56 -10.11
C GLY A 413 -19.40 -20.35 -9.39
N ALA A 414 -20.24 -19.58 -8.68
CA ALA A 414 -19.83 -18.38 -7.97
C ALA A 414 -18.72 -18.62 -6.91
N GLU A 415 -18.66 -19.82 -6.34
CA GLU A 415 -17.63 -20.18 -5.34
C GLU A 415 -16.21 -20.13 -5.91
N GLY A 416 -16.04 -20.33 -7.22
CA GLY A 416 -14.76 -20.25 -7.89
C GLY A 416 -14.06 -18.88 -7.70
N ILE A 417 -14.83 -17.81 -7.49
CA ILE A 417 -14.30 -16.46 -7.27
C ILE A 417 -13.55 -16.35 -5.93
N PHE A 418 -13.96 -17.10 -4.91
CA PHE A 418 -13.34 -17.05 -3.58
C PHE A 418 -11.88 -17.51 -3.58
N TYR A 419 -11.49 -18.32 -4.55
CA TYR A 419 -10.12 -18.82 -4.68
C TYR A 419 -9.22 -17.90 -5.50
N ALA A 420 -9.78 -16.91 -6.20
CA ALA A 420 -9.02 -16.06 -7.12
C ALA A 420 -7.91 -15.29 -6.42
N GLU A 421 -8.19 -14.71 -5.24
CA GLU A 421 -7.19 -13.98 -4.45
C GLU A 421 -6.08 -14.91 -3.94
N VAL A 422 -6.45 -16.06 -3.39
CA VAL A 422 -5.47 -17.03 -2.83
C VAL A 422 -4.57 -17.58 -3.93
N LEU A 423 -5.13 -17.91 -5.08
CA LEU A 423 -4.36 -18.40 -6.22
C LEU A 423 -3.48 -17.30 -6.83
N ALA A 424 -3.94 -16.05 -6.80
CA ALA A 424 -3.12 -14.90 -7.20
C ALA A 424 -1.88 -14.76 -6.30
N TRP A 425 -2.04 -14.85 -4.97
CA TRP A 425 -0.91 -14.83 -4.03
C TRP A 425 0.04 -16.00 -4.27
N THR A 426 -0.52 -17.19 -4.48
CA THR A 426 0.28 -18.39 -4.77
C THR A 426 1.07 -18.22 -6.07
N GLY A 427 0.46 -17.65 -7.12
CA GLY A 427 1.13 -17.35 -8.38
C GLY A 427 2.28 -16.35 -8.21
N ALA A 428 2.09 -15.34 -7.37
CA ALA A 428 3.14 -14.40 -7.03
C ALA A 428 4.29 -15.06 -6.27
N ASP A 429 4.00 -15.93 -5.29
CA ASP A 429 5.00 -16.65 -4.51
C ASP A 429 5.82 -17.63 -5.36
N LEU A 430 5.23 -18.24 -6.38
CA LEU A 430 5.94 -19.08 -7.34
C LEU A 430 7.04 -18.31 -8.10
N VAL A 431 6.90 -17.00 -8.27
CA VAL A 431 7.92 -16.12 -8.84
C VAL A 431 8.90 -15.66 -7.76
N LEU A 432 8.38 -15.26 -6.59
CA LEU A 432 9.19 -14.64 -5.54
C LEU A 432 10.13 -15.62 -4.83
N ILE A 433 9.70 -16.85 -4.56
CA ILE A 433 10.52 -17.84 -3.84
C ILE A 433 11.80 -18.16 -4.61
N PRO A 434 11.75 -18.58 -5.91
CA PRO A 434 12.97 -18.83 -6.69
C PRO A 434 13.84 -17.58 -6.82
N SER A 435 13.23 -16.41 -7.08
CA SER A 435 13.94 -15.14 -7.21
C SER A 435 14.69 -14.77 -5.91
N CYS A 436 14.06 -14.97 -4.76
CA CYS A 436 14.65 -14.70 -3.47
C CYS A 436 15.82 -15.68 -3.17
N ILE A 437 15.64 -16.97 -3.43
CA ILE A 437 16.70 -17.98 -3.28
C ILE A 437 17.89 -17.63 -4.18
N TRP A 438 17.63 -17.26 -5.42
CA TRP A 438 18.67 -16.87 -6.37
C TRP A 438 19.42 -15.62 -5.91
N ALA A 439 18.71 -14.57 -5.50
CA ALA A 439 19.29 -13.33 -5.02
C ALA A 439 20.16 -13.53 -3.78
N LEU A 440 19.72 -14.35 -2.82
CA LEU A 440 20.47 -14.68 -1.62
C LEU A 440 21.73 -15.50 -1.90
N ARG A 441 21.71 -16.35 -2.94
CA ARG A 441 22.88 -17.14 -3.33
C ARG A 441 23.90 -16.33 -4.13
N HIS A 442 23.47 -15.50 -5.07
CA HIS A 442 24.38 -14.88 -6.03
C HIS A 442 24.78 -13.45 -5.66
N ARG A 443 23.84 -12.64 -5.13
CA ARG A 443 24.16 -11.24 -4.79
C ARG A 443 24.88 -11.11 -3.44
N LEU A 444 24.57 -12.00 -2.48
CA LEU A 444 25.19 -11.92 -1.16
C LEU A 444 26.53 -12.69 -1.06
N THR A 445 26.78 -13.68 -1.93
CA THR A 445 28.05 -14.44 -1.92
C THR A 445 29.18 -13.62 -2.55
N LYS A 446 28.91 -12.83 -3.59
CA LYS A 446 29.92 -11.92 -4.17
C LYS A 446 30.47 -10.90 -3.17
N SER A 447 29.68 -10.51 -2.19
CA SER A 447 30.10 -9.61 -1.09
C SER A 447 31.03 -10.31 -0.07
N ASP A 448 30.88 -11.60 0.14
CA ASP A 448 31.76 -12.39 1.04
C ASP A 448 33.12 -12.67 0.39
N ASP A 449 33.17 -12.92 -0.93
CA ASP A 449 34.43 -13.24 -1.64
C ASP A 449 35.34 -11.99 -1.77
N THR A 450 34.76 -10.78 -1.89
CA THR A 450 35.55 -9.53 -1.89
C THR A 450 36.26 -9.30 -0.55
N LYS A 451 35.71 -9.79 0.57
CA LYS A 451 36.35 -9.72 1.89
C LYS A 451 37.42 -10.82 2.15
N ARG A 452 37.39 -11.92 1.40
CA ARG A 452 38.41 -12.96 1.52
C ARG A 452 39.67 -12.67 0.73
N ASN A 453 39.56 -11.71 -0.22
CA ASN A 453 40.67 -11.32 -1.12
C ASN A 453 41.31 -9.96 -0.76
N LEU A 454 40.94 -9.38 0.37
CA LEU A 454 41.55 -8.22 1.04
C LEU A 454 42.11 -8.66 2.39
#